data_08ab0611285fad9b214746533d85e057
#
_entry.id   08ab0611285fad9b214746533d85e057
#
_cell.length_a   1.000
_cell.length_b   1.000
_cell.length_c   1.000
_cell.angle_alpha   90.00
_cell.angle_beta   90.00
_cell.angle_gamma   90.00
#
_symmetry.space_group_name_H-M   'P 1'
#
loop_
_entity.id
_entity.type
_entity.pdbx_description
1 polymer ?
#
loop_
_entity_poly.entity_id
_entity_poly.type
_entity_poly.pdbx_seq_one_letter_code
_entity_poly.pdbx_strand_id
1 'polypeptide(L)'
;MKTIGHLINGTLQNDTGRTQDVYNPSTGEVSKQVALASKATVEEAIAAAEAAFPAWRNTPTLKRARVMFRFKELLEQNSQRIIELI
;
A
#
# COMPACT_ATOMS: atom_id res chain seq x y z
N MET A 1 8.52 -12.07 13.79
CA MET A 1 7.27 -11.95 13.03
C MET A 1 7.30 -10.65 12.24
N LYS A 2 6.92 -10.71 10.97
CA LYS A 2 6.97 -9.54 10.10
C LYS A 2 5.82 -8.58 10.42
N THR A 3 6.13 -7.29 10.51
CA THR A 3 5.13 -6.23 10.65
C THR A 3 4.91 -5.57 9.29
N ILE A 4 3.64 -5.50 8.88
CA ILE A 4 3.24 -4.82 7.65
C ILE A 4 3.02 -3.35 8.00
N GLY A 5 3.79 -2.47 7.37
CA GLY A 5 3.70 -1.04 7.58
C GLY A 5 2.82 -0.33 6.57
N HIS A 6 3.07 0.96 6.40
CA HIS A 6 2.32 1.83 5.50
C HIS A 6 3.16 2.19 4.29
N LEU A 7 2.50 2.34 3.14
CA LEU A 7 3.12 2.91 1.94
C LEU A 7 2.56 4.33 1.77
N ILE A 8 3.38 5.32 2.06
CA ILE A 8 3.00 6.74 1.96
C ILE A 8 4.03 7.46 1.11
N ASN A 9 3.57 8.14 0.08
CA ASN A 9 4.42 8.90 -0.84
C ASN A 9 5.59 8.07 -1.39
N GLY A 10 5.31 6.81 -1.77
CA GLY A 10 6.32 5.91 -2.32
C GLY A 10 7.31 5.33 -1.31
N THR A 11 7.16 5.61 -0.03
CA THR A 11 8.07 5.17 1.02
C THR A 11 7.36 4.25 2.00
N LEU A 12 7.98 3.12 2.34
CA LEU A 12 7.47 2.23 3.37
C LEU A 12 7.78 2.82 4.75
N GLN A 13 6.76 2.93 5.58
CA GLN A 13 6.85 3.45 6.93
C GLN A 13 6.20 2.48 7.92
N ASN A 14 6.77 2.38 9.10
CA ASN A 14 6.20 1.60 10.20
C ASN A 14 5.91 2.53 11.36
N ASP A 15 4.67 2.49 11.85
CA ASP A 15 4.37 3.06 13.15
C ASP A 15 4.95 2.16 14.24
N THR A 16 5.52 2.78 15.27
CA THR A 16 6.06 2.05 16.42
C THR A 16 5.02 1.80 17.51
N GLY A 17 3.77 2.13 17.25
CA GLY A 17 2.68 2.05 18.20
C GLY A 17 1.91 0.72 18.14
N ARG A 18 0.61 0.83 17.98
CA ARG A 18 -0.30 -0.33 18.00
C ARG A 18 -0.15 -1.21 16.77
N THR A 19 -0.31 -2.50 16.97
CA THR A 19 -0.35 -3.49 15.89
C THR A 19 -1.59 -4.37 16.05
N GLN A 20 -1.96 -5.03 14.96
CA GLN A 20 -3.05 -6.01 14.90
C GLN A 20 -2.50 -7.29 14.29
N ASP A 21 -2.90 -8.43 14.87
CA ASP A 21 -2.50 -9.72 14.33
C ASP A 21 -3.21 -10.03 13.03
N VAL A 22 -2.48 -10.64 12.10
CA VAL A 22 -3.01 -11.14 10.84
C VAL A 22 -2.92 -12.65 10.87
N TYR A 23 -4.07 -13.32 10.76
CA TYR A 23 -4.17 -14.77 10.85
C TYR A 23 -4.11 -15.43 9.48
N ASN A 24 -3.49 -16.60 9.44
CA ASN A 24 -3.60 -17.47 8.28
C ASN A 24 -4.92 -18.25 8.42
N PRO A 25 -5.90 -18.05 7.52
CA PRO A 25 -7.21 -18.68 7.66
C PRO A 25 -7.16 -20.21 7.50
N SER A 26 -6.13 -20.74 6.85
CA SER A 26 -5.98 -22.20 6.67
C SER A 26 -5.49 -22.90 7.92
N THR A 27 -4.69 -22.24 8.75
CA THR A 27 -4.12 -22.84 9.96
C THR A 27 -4.70 -22.26 11.26
N GLY A 28 -5.30 -21.07 11.19
CA GLY A 28 -5.77 -20.33 12.37
C GLY A 28 -4.65 -19.67 13.17
N GLU A 29 -3.41 -19.77 12.73
CA GLU A 29 -2.26 -19.19 13.41
C GLU A 29 -1.97 -17.77 12.96
N VAL A 30 -1.36 -16.98 13.84
CA VAL A 30 -0.88 -15.63 13.51
C VAL A 30 0.32 -15.74 12.60
N SER A 31 0.21 -15.16 11.38
CA SER A 31 1.29 -15.20 10.41
C SER A 31 2.11 -13.90 10.38
N LYS A 32 1.48 -12.77 10.63
CA LYS A 32 2.09 -11.43 10.54
C LYS A 32 1.40 -10.51 11.53
N GLN A 33 1.90 -9.29 11.61
CA GLN A 33 1.24 -8.18 12.29
C GLN A 33 1.13 -7.00 11.33
N VAL A 34 0.07 -6.21 11.47
CA VAL A 34 -0.11 -4.98 10.71
C VAL A 34 -0.03 -3.78 11.65
N ALA A 35 0.73 -2.78 11.25
CA ALA A 35 0.80 -1.53 12.01
C ALA A 35 -0.51 -0.76 11.87
N LEU A 36 -1.07 -0.33 13.01
CA LEU A 36 -2.24 0.53 13.03
C LEU A 36 -1.77 1.98 13.03
N ALA A 37 -2.27 2.76 12.07
CA ALA A 37 -1.84 4.14 11.90
C ALA A 37 -2.21 5.01 13.10
N SER A 38 -1.28 5.89 13.50
CA SER A 38 -1.58 6.98 14.41
C SER A 38 -2.33 8.09 13.67
N LYS A 39 -2.92 9.00 14.41
CA LYS A 39 -3.56 10.18 13.82
C LYS A 39 -2.57 10.98 12.95
N ALA A 40 -1.34 11.16 13.45
CA ALA A 40 -0.29 11.86 12.71
C ALA A 40 0.05 11.16 11.39
N THR A 41 0.13 9.84 11.38
CA THR A 41 0.41 9.06 10.16
C THR A 41 -0.73 9.19 9.15
N VAL A 42 -1.97 9.15 9.61
CA VAL A 42 -3.15 9.35 8.73
C VAL A 42 -3.13 10.75 8.13
N GLU A 43 -2.85 11.77 8.91
CA GLU A 43 -2.75 13.15 8.43
C GLU A 43 -1.62 13.32 7.41
N GLU A 44 -0.48 12.68 7.62
CA GLU A 44 0.62 12.66 6.67
C GLU A 44 0.21 12.02 5.33
N ALA A 45 -0.49 10.91 5.38
CA ALA A 45 -0.98 10.23 4.18
C ALA A 45 -1.96 11.11 3.39
N ILE A 46 -2.87 11.77 4.08
CA ILE A 46 -3.83 12.70 3.46
C ILE A 46 -3.10 13.89 2.83
N ALA A 47 -2.14 14.48 3.54
CA ALA A 47 -1.35 15.61 3.03
C ALA A 47 -0.55 15.21 1.78
N ALA A 48 0.04 14.02 1.77
CA ALA A 48 0.78 13.51 0.61
C ALA A 48 -0.15 13.33 -0.61
N ALA A 49 -1.34 12.78 -0.40
CA ALA A 49 -2.34 12.61 -1.47
C ALA A 49 -2.82 13.96 -2.01
N GLU A 50 -3.09 14.91 -1.12
CA GLU A 50 -3.52 16.26 -1.50
C GLU A 50 -2.43 16.98 -2.31
N ALA A 51 -1.17 16.87 -1.91
CA ALA A 51 -0.05 17.48 -2.60
C ALA A 51 0.18 16.85 -3.99
N ALA A 52 -0.07 15.56 -4.16
CA ALA A 52 0.10 14.86 -5.43
C ALA A 52 -1.02 15.15 -6.44
N PHE A 53 -2.21 15.51 -5.96
CA PHE A 53 -3.40 15.62 -6.82
C PHE A 53 -3.28 16.64 -7.94
N PRO A 54 -2.80 17.90 -7.73
CA PRO A 54 -2.76 18.89 -8.81
C PRO A 54 -1.97 18.44 -10.03
N ALA A 55 -0.80 17.85 -9.83
CA ALA A 55 0.03 17.35 -10.94
C ALA A 55 -0.65 16.19 -11.66
N TRP A 56 -1.24 15.27 -10.93
CA TRP A 56 -1.96 14.15 -11.52
C TRP A 56 -3.21 14.60 -12.28
N ARG A 57 -3.98 15.51 -11.70
CA ARG A 57 -5.15 16.10 -12.37
C ARG A 57 -4.78 16.73 -13.69
N ASN A 58 -3.64 17.41 -13.76
CA ASN A 58 -3.17 18.12 -14.95
C ASN A 58 -2.40 17.21 -15.92
N THR A 59 -2.16 15.96 -15.58
CA THR A 59 -1.53 14.99 -16.46
C THR A 59 -2.51 14.61 -17.59
N PRO A 60 -2.09 14.68 -18.87
CA PRO A 60 -2.96 14.30 -19.99
C PRO A 60 -3.50 12.88 -19.85
N THR A 61 -4.73 12.66 -20.32
CA THR A 61 -5.40 11.35 -20.21
C THR A 61 -4.58 10.20 -20.79
N LEU A 62 -3.91 10.43 -21.91
CA LEU A 62 -3.05 9.41 -22.52
C LEU A 62 -1.90 9.00 -21.60
N LYS A 63 -1.26 9.96 -20.94
CA LYS A 63 -0.19 9.65 -19.98
C LYS A 63 -0.70 8.91 -18.76
N ARG A 64 -1.88 9.29 -18.25
CA ARG A 64 -2.51 8.56 -17.15
C ARG A 64 -2.86 7.13 -17.54
N ALA A 65 -3.39 6.95 -18.75
CA ALA A 65 -3.68 5.62 -19.28
C ALA A 65 -2.43 4.75 -19.37
N ARG A 66 -1.31 5.32 -19.78
CA ARG A 66 -0.02 4.59 -19.85
C ARG A 66 0.46 4.13 -18.48
N VAL A 67 0.25 4.93 -17.45
CA VAL A 67 0.55 4.52 -16.06
C VAL A 67 -0.29 3.30 -15.69
N MET A 68 -1.57 3.29 -16.01
CA MET A 68 -2.46 2.17 -15.72
C MET A 68 -2.12 0.92 -16.54
N PHE A 69 -1.70 1.06 -17.80
CA PHE A 69 -1.23 -0.06 -18.61
C PHE A 69 0.06 -0.66 -18.00
N ARG A 70 0.96 0.16 -17.53
CA ARG A 70 2.16 -0.31 -16.84
C ARG A 70 1.81 -1.03 -15.53
N PHE A 71 0.85 -0.51 -14.79
CA PHE A 71 0.35 -1.15 -13.57
C PHE A 71 -0.21 -2.55 -13.88
N LYS A 72 -1.04 -2.67 -14.92
CA LYS A 72 -1.57 -3.96 -15.38
C LYS A 72 -0.43 -4.95 -15.72
N GLU A 73 0.55 -4.49 -16.47
CA GLU A 73 1.71 -5.31 -16.86
C GLU A 73 2.46 -5.82 -15.64
N LEU A 74 2.69 -4.96 -14.65
CA LEU A 74 3.36 -5.35 -13.41
C LEU A 74 2.52 -6.33 -12.57
N LEU A 75 1.20 -6.19 -12.55
CA LEU A 75 0.32 -7.14 -11.90
C LEU A 75 0.43 -8.53 -12.56
N GLU A 76 0.44 -8.59 -13.88
CA GLU A 76 0.59 -9.84 -14.61
C GLU A 76 1.95 -10.49 -14.35
N GLN A 77 3.02 -9.71 -14.38
CA GLN A 77 4.37 -10.20 -14.11
C GLN A 77 4.54 -10.72 -12.68
N ASN A 78 3.79 -10.19 -11.73
CA ASN A 78 3.87 -10.55 -10.31
C ASN A 78 2.65 -11.33 -9.82
N SER A 79 1.85 -11.90 -10.74
CA SER A 79 0.59 -12.54 -10.39
C SER A 79 0.74 -13.68 -9.38
N GLN A 80 1.76 -14.53 -9.53
CA GLN A 80 1.99 -15.63 -8.60
C GLN A 80 2.27 -15.13 -7.19
N ARG A 81 3.09 -14.10 -7.06
CA ARG A 81 3.42 -13.50 -5.78
C ARG A 81 2.19 -12.89 -5.10
N ILE A 82 1.31 -12.27 -5.89
CA ILE A 82 0.06 -11.69 -5.37
C ILE A 82 -0.90 -12.79 -4.92
N ILE A 83 -1.01 -13.87 -5.70
CA ILE A 83 -1.84 -15.03 -5.35
C ILE A 83 -1.40 -15.63 -4.01
N GLU A 84 -0.10 -15.75 -3.78
CA GLU A 84 0.45 -16.29 -2.54
C GLU A 84 0.14 -15.42 -1.30
N LEU A 85 -0.12 -14.12 -1.52
CA LEU A 85 -0.47 -13.20 -0.43
C LEU A 85 -1.96 -13.29 -0.04
N ILE A 86 -2.78 -13.87 -0.87
CA ILE A 86 -4.21 -14.06 -0.60
C ILE A 86 -4.42 -15.38 0.13
#